data_f0ab2dd7c15a2469e2c1bad22158961f
#
_entry.id   f0ab2dd7c15a2469e2c1bad22158961f
#
_cell.length_a   1.000
_cell.length_b   1.000
_cell.length_c   1.000
_cell.angle_alpha   90.00
_cell.angle_beta   90.00
_cell.angle_gamma   90.00
#
_symmetry.space_group_name_H-M   'P 1'
#
loop_
_entity.id
_entity.type
_entity.pdbx_description
1 polymer ?
#
loop_
_entity_poly.entity_id
_entity_poly.type
_entity_poly.pdbx_seq_one_letter_code
_entity_poly.pdbx_strand_id
1 'polypeptide(L)'
;LLLGNWTDETLLAREVHDTVLADYLIGAVEGFAPYFQQSLLRRLRPLTGRRVYVVGLDPYVVGPAETDEARMVREIGRLRDAVLTLADETPYREYPAEWTLNALAGAGFRVLSARRFPNRYKAKWVNGQLDMATRRLPRIADRGLAESLAGTIESARKRGLALCAERNGLRCGADYVLACEPI
;
A
#
# COMPACT_ATOMS: atom_id res chain seq x y z
N LEU A 1 -6.89 -21.44 -7.78
CA LEU A 1 -6.93 -20.38 -6.78
C LEU A 1 -6.96 -21.02 -5.40
N LEU A 2 -6.01 -20.70 -4.53
CA LEU A 2 -5.96 -21.14 -3.16
C LEU A 2 -6.33 -19.96 -2.24
N LEU A 3 -7.24 -20.16 -1.30
CA LEU A 3 -7.57 -19.22 -0.25
C LEU A 3 -6.79 -19.63 1.01
N GLY A 4 -6.03 -18.69 1.58
CA GLY A 4 -5.24 -18.95 2.79
C GLY A 4 -4.78 -17.66 3.45
N ASN A 5 -4.27 -17.78 4.68
CA ASN A 5 -3.69 -16.68 5.45
C ASN A 5 -2.16 -16.84 5.48
N TRP A 6 -1.43 -15.79 5.15
CA TRP A 6 0.05 -15.79 5.18
C TRP A 6 0.64 -16.01 6.58
N THR A 7 -0.12 -15.82 7.65
CA THR A 7 0.31 -16.17 9.01
C THR A 7 0.23 -17.68 9.31
N ASP A 8 -0.50 -18.44 8.48
CA ASP A 8 -0.57 -19.89 8.59
C ASP A 8 0.72 -20.52 8.01
N GLU A 9 1.54 -21.10 8.87
CA GLU A 9 2.83 -21.69 8.49
C GLU A 9 2.69 -22.90 7.57
N THR A 10 1.53 -23.54 7.52
CA THR A 10 1.26 -24.70 6.65
C THR A 10 0.89 -24.31 5.24
N LEU A 11 0.50 -23.03 5.01
CA LEU A 11 0.13 -22.54 3.69
C LEU A 11 1.32 -22.66 2.73
N LEU A 12 1.17 -23.46 1.66
CA LEU A 12 2.20 -23.69 0.63
C LEU A 12 3.52 -24.32 1.15
N ALA A 13 3.54 -24.86 2.37
CA ALA A 13 4.77 -25.26 3.08
C ALA A 13 5.66 -26.31 2.35
N ARG A 14 5.14 -26.97 1.31
CA ARG A 14 5.85 -27.99 0.52
C ARG A 14 5.96 -27.64 -0.96
N GLU A 15 5.56 -26.43 -1.33
CA GLU A 15 5.58 -25.98 -2.72
C GLU A 15 6.85 -25.18 -3.00
N VAL A 16 7.40 -25.36 -4.20
CA VAL A 16 8.49 -24.55 -4.73
C VAL A 16 8.10 -24.12 -6.13
N HIS A 17 8.17 -22.83 -6.38
CA HIS A 17 7.84 -22.23 -7.67
C HIS A 17 9.07 -21.59 -8.30
N ASP A 18 9.27 -21.73 -9.61
CA ASP A 18 10.34 -21.03 -10.31
C ASP A 18 10.29 -19.52 -10.09
N THR A 19 9.09 -18.97 -10.10
CA THR A 19 8.85 -17.54 -9.94
C THR A 19 7.73 -17.29 -8.93
N VAL A 20 8.00 -16.39 -8.00
CA VAL A 20 7.04 -15.88 -7.02
C VAL A 20 6.83 -14.39 -7.27
N LEU A 21 5.58 -13.94 -7.29
CA LEU A 21 5.19 -12.53 -7.37
C LEU A 21 4.48 -12.13 -6.08
N ALA A 22 5.04 -11.16 -5.38
CA ALA A 22 4.41 -10.49 -4.24
C ALA A 22 3.96 -9.09 -4.68
N ASP A 23 2.70 -9.00 -5.16
CA ASP A 23 2.14 -7.79 -5.74
C ASP A 23 1.40 -6.98 -4.67
N TYR A 24 1.94 -5.83 -4.28
CA TYR A 24 1.50 -4.96 -3.18
C TYR A 24 1.26 -5.68 -1.84
N LEU A 25 1.78 -6.90 -1.72
CA LEU A 25 1.54 -7.76 -0.56
C LEU A 25 2.16 -7.20 0.73
N ILE A 26 3.33 -6.54 0.63
CA ILE A 26 4.05 -6.00 1.79
C ILE A 26 3.21 -4.93 2.52
N GLY A 27 2.56 -4.04 1.77
CA GLY A 27 1.69 -3.03 2.34
C GLY A 27 0.36 -3.60 2.82
N ALA A 28 -0.21 -4.53 2.03
CA ALA A 28 -1.52 -5.11 2.30
C ALA A 28 -1.54 -5.98 3.58
N VAL A 29 -0.44 -6.67 3.89
CA VAL A 29 -0.36 -7.54 5.07
C VAL A 29 -0.54 -6.80 6.40
N GLU A 30 -0.22 -5.51 6.45
CA GLU A 30 -0.44 -4.68 7.65
C GLU A 30 -1.90 -4.68 8.11
N GLY A 31 -2.86 -4.69 7.18
CA GLY A 31 -4.29 -4.63 7.49
C GLY A 31 -4.84 -5.86 8.22
N PHE A 32 -4.14 -7.00 8.19
CA PHE A 32 -4.59 -8.24 8.84
C PHE A 32 -3.52 -8.93 9.71
N ALA A 33 -2.26 -8.55 9.55
CA ALA A 33 -1.14 -9.04 10.36
C ALA A 33 -0.09 -7.92 10.52
N PRO A 34 -0.33 -6.92 11.37
CA PRO A 34 0.61 -5.82 11.62
C PRO A 34 1.99 -6.36 12.01
N TYR A 35 3.05 -5.73 11.44
CA TYR A 35 4.46 -6.09 11.69
C TYR A 35 4.91 -7.45 11.15
N PHE A 36 4.09 -8.13 10.34
CA PHE A 36 4.42 -9.46 9.81
C PHE A 36 5.33 -9.42 8.56
N GLN A 37 5.63 -8.27 8.01
CA GLN A 37 6.32 -8.09 6.72
C GLN A 37 7.66 -8.83 6.62
N GLN A 38 8.50 -8.77 7.65
CA GLN A 38 9.77 -9.51 7.66
C GLN A 38 9.55 -11.04 7.68
N SER A 39 8.59 -11.51 8.46
CA SER A 39 8.23 -12.93 8.51
C SER A 39 7.66 -13.39 7.18
N LEU A 40 6.83 -12.56 6.53
CA LEU A 40 6.31 -12.82 5.19
C LEU A 40 7.44 -13.03 4.18
N LEU A 41 8.43 -12.13 4.12
CA LEU A 41 9.55 -12.25 3.19
C LEU A 41 10.40 -13.51 3.44
N ARG A 42 10.62 -13.87 4.71
CA ARG A 42 11.28 -15.14 5.08
C ARG A 42 10.46 -16.35 4.62
N ARG A 43 9.14 -16.28 4.67
CA ARG A 43 8.25 -17.35 4.17
C ARG A 43 8.26 -17.49 2.66
N LEU A 44 8.46 -16.40 1.91
CA LEU A 44 8.60 -16.46 0.47
C LEU A 44 9.91 -17.15 0.03
N ARG A 45 10.93 -17.17 0.91
CA ARG A 45 12.25 -17.73 0.57
C ARG A 45 12.20 -19.21 0.18
N PRO A 46 11.65 -20.15 0.99
CA PRO A 46 11.56 -21.56 0.61
C PRO A 46 10.61 -21.82 -0.57
N LEU A 47 9.64 -20.93 -0.81
CA LEU A 47 8.72 -21.05 -1.95
C LEU A 47 9.37 -20.66 -3.28
N THR A 48 10.50 -19.94 -3.25
CA THR A 48 11.14 -19.38 -4.43
C THR A 48 12.29 -20.27 -4.90
N GLY A 49 12.13 -20.91 -6.05
CA GLY A 49 13.17 -21.72 -6.66
C GLY A 49 14.20 -20.89 -7.44
N ARG A 50 13.78 -19.87 -8.17
CA ARG A 50 14.66 -19.08 -9.04
C ARG A 50 14.49 -17.57 -8.89
N ARG A 51 13.27 -17.03 -8.86
CA ARG A 51 13.01 -15.58 -8.87
C ARG A 51 11.88 -15.21 -7.93
N VAL A 52 12.07 -14.12 -7.19
CA VAL A 52 10.97 -13.40 -6.56
C VAL A 52 10.90 -11.99 -7.13
N TYR A 53 9.69 -11.55 -7.44
CA TYR A 53 9.40 -10.16 -7.77
C TYR A 53 8.54 -9.59 -6.65
N VAL A 54 8.97 -8.45 -6.12
CA VAL A 54 8.20 -7.69 -5.13
C VAL A 54 7.81 -6.37 -5.75
N VAL A 55 6.50 -6.16 -5.89
CA VAL A 55 5.93 -4.88 -6.29
C VAL A 55 5.44 -4.19 -5.03
N GLY A 56 5.80 -2.94 -4.86
CA GLY A 56 5.37 -2.11 -3.75
C GLY A 56 5.27 -0.65 -4.16
N LEU A 57 4.84 0.17 -3.22
CA LEU A 57 4.66 1.60 -3.39
C LEU A 57 5.50 2.33 -2.34
N ASP A 58 6.28 3.33 -2.76
CA ASP A 58 6.97 4.19 -1.80
C ASP A 58 5.92 4.96 -0.96
N PRO A 59 6.15 5.14 0.36
CA PRO A 59 5.19 5.79 1.26
C PRO A 59 4.85 7.22 0.80
N TYR A 60 3.59 7.49 0.55
CA TYR A 60 3.10 8.80 0.08
C TYR A 60 2.33 9.58 1.17
N VAL A 61 1.89 8.89 2.22
CA VAL A 61 1.10 9.50 3.31
C VAL A 61 1.99 10.27 4.30
N VAL A 62 3.24 9.83 4.49
CA VAL A 62 4.17 10.33 5.52
C VAL A 62 5.32 11.17 4.99
N GLY A 63 5.69 11.04 3.73
CA GLY A 63 6.82 11.74 3.13
C GLY A 63 6.61 13.25 2.91
N PRO A 64 7.62 13.98 2.45
CA PRO A 64 7.47 15.36 2.01
C PRO A 64 6.50 15.47 0.83
N ALA A 65 5.80 16.60 0.71
CA ALA A 65 4.90 16.88 -0.40
C ALA A 65 5.16 18.32 -0.88
N GLU A 66 6.04 18.44 -1.83
CA GLU A 66 6.53 19.72 -2.33
C GLU A 66 5.58 20.33 -3.37
N THR A 67 4.91 19.51 -4.16
CA THR A 67 3.96 19.96 -5.18
C THR A 67 2.51 19.93 -4.68
N ASP A 68 1.63 20.69 -5.34
CA ASP A 68 0.18 20.70 -5.04
C ASP A 68 -0.43 19.32 -5.24
N GLU A 69 0.01 18.61 -6.29
CA GLU A 69 -0.44 17.26 -6.58
C GLU A 69 -0.06 16.28 -5.44
N ALA A 70 1.20 16.33 -4.99
CA ALA A 70 1.68 15.48 -3.89
C ALA A 70 0.99 15.86 -2.57
N ARG A 71 0.72 17.14 -2.30
CA ARG A 71 -0.03 17.60 -1.12
C ARG A 71 -1.46 17.04 -1.14
N MET A 72 -2.13 17.10 -2.30
CA MET A 72 -3.48 16.57 -2.47
C MET A 72 -3.53 15.05 -2.28
N VAL A 73 -2.61 14.30 -2.88
CA VAL A 73 -2.52 12.83 -2.71
C VAL A 73 -2.30 12.46 -1.25
N ARG A 74 -1.38 13.17 -0.57
CA ARG A 74 -1.12 12.96 0.86
C ARG A 74 -2.32 13.31 1.73
N GLU A 75 -3.02 14.40 1.44
CA GLU A 75 -4.24 14.80 2.16
C GLU A 75 -5.32 13.72 2.06
N ILE A 76 -5.60 13.25 0.84
CA ILE A 76 -6.58 12.18 0.58
C ILE A 76 -6.20 10.90 1.32
N GLY A 77 -4.93 10.50 1.25
CA GLY A 77 -4.44 9.31 1.94
C GLY A 77 -4.57 9.41 3.45
N ARG A 78 -4.18 10.54 4.04
CA ARG A 78 -4.30 10.80 5.49
C ARG A 78 -5.75 10.83 5.96
N LEU A 79 -6.65 11.46 5.18
CA LEU A 79 -8.07 11.51 5.49
C LEU A 79 -8.68 10.11 5.49
N ARG A 80 -8.36 9.29 4.47
CA ARG A 80 -8.75 7.88 4.43
C ARG A 80 -8.25 7.13 5.65
N ASP A 81 -6.98 7.23 5.98
CA ASP A 81 -6.35 6.50 7.08
C ASP A 81 -6.94 6.90 8.44
N ALA A 82 -7.21 8.20 8.64
CA ALA A 82 -7.87 8.69 9.86
C ALA A 82 -9.25 8.07 10.03
N VAL A 83 -10.06 8.04 8.96
CA VAL A 83 -11.42 7.46 9.00
C VAL A 83 -11.35 5.95 9.23
N LEU A 84 -10.42 5.22 8.60
CA LEU A 84 -10.25 3.78 8.84
C LEU A 84 -9.89 3.51 10.30
N THR A 85 -8.94 4.26 10.87
CA THR A 85 -8.52 4.13 12.27
C THR A 85 -9.68 4.41 13.23
N LEU A 86 -10.48 5.46 12.98
CA LEU A 86 -11.65 5.80 13.78
C LEU A 86 -12.79 4.77 13.66
N ALA A 87 -12.77 3.95 12.61
CA ALA A 87 -13.71 2.85 12.38
C ALA A 87 -13.17 1.48 12.82
N ASP A 88 -12.13 1.44 13.67
CA ASP A 88 -11.45 0.23 14.15
C ASP A 88 -10.86 -0.65 13.00
N GLU A 89 -10.40 -0.02 11.94
CA GLU A 89 -9.65 -0.71 10.88
C GLU A 89 -8.18 -0.26 10.88
N THR A 90 -7.26 -1.19 10.59
CA THR A 90 -5.85 -0.86 10.40
C THR A 90 -5.61 -0.45 8.95
N PRO A 91 -5.19 0.80 8.67
CA PRO A 91 -4.83 1.21 7.32
C PRO A 91 -3.65 0.40 6.77
N TYR A 92 -3.60 0.19 5.47
CA TYR A 92 -2.41 -0.34 4.81
C TYR A 92 -1.22 0.58 5.03
N ARG A 93 -0.04 -0.03 5.17
CA ARG A 93 1.20 0.71 5.36
C ARG A 93 2.17 0.40 4.24
N GLU A 94 2.50 1.40 3.45
CA GLU A 94 3.52 1.27 2.43
C GLU A 94 4.92 1.33 3.06
N TYR A 95 5.85 0.57 2.48
CA TYR A 95 7.24 0.48 2.93
C TYR A 95 8.17 1.02 1.86
N PRO A 96 9.20 1.83 2.20
CA PRO A 96 10.19 2.29 1.23
C PRO A 96 10.90 1.12 0.54
N ALA A 97 11.25 1.31 -0.73
CA ALA A 97 12.00 0.28 -1.48
C ALA A 97 13.30 -0.14 -0.75
N GLU A 98 14.01 0.81 -0.13
CA GLU A 98 15.25 0.55 0.62
C GLU A 98 15.02 -0.34 1.83
N TRP A 99 13.91 -0.13 2.56
CA TRP A 99 13.53 -1.01 3.65
C TRP A 99 13.25 -2.43 3.15
N THR A 100 12.49 -2.53 2.05
CA THR A 100 12.13 -3.83 1.45
C THR A 100 13.37 -4.56 0.93
N LEU A 101 14.32 -3.85 0.31
CA LEU A 101 15.61 -4.41 -0.11
C LEU A 101 16.40 -5.00 1.06
N ASN A 102 16.51 -4.27 2.17
CA ASN A 102 17.19 -4.75 3.38
C ASN A 102 16.49 -5.98 3.98
N ALA A 103 15.16 -5.96 4.00
CA ALA A 103 14.37 -7.07 4.51
C ALA A 103 14.49 -8.33 3.63
N LEU A 104 14.55 -8.17 2.30
CA LEU A 104 14.82 -9.26 1.34
C LEU A 104 16.21 -9.85 1.53
N ALA A 105 17.24 -9.01 1.68
CA ALA A 105 18.60 -9.48 1.98
C ALA A 105 18.65 -10.29 3.29
N GLY A 106 17.98 -9.79 4.35
CA GLY A 106 17.85 -10.49 5.63
C GLY A 106 17.00 -11.77 5.57
N ALA A 107 16.19 -11.94 4.52
CA ALA A 107 15.41 -13.15 4.25
C ALA A 107 16.15 -14.17 3.36
N GLY A 108 17.41 -13.91 2.96
CA GLY A 108 18.20 -14.82 2.14
C GLY A 108 17.97 -14.65 0.64
N PHE A 109 17.72 -13.42 0.19
CA PHE A 109 17.64 -13.08 -1.23
C PHE A 109 18.76 -12.14 -1.66
N ARG A 110 19.28 -12.35 -2.87
CA ARG A 110 20.18 -11.44 -3.57
C ARG A 110 19.39 -10.59 -4.55
N VAL A 111 19.56 -9.26 -4.47
CA VAL A 111 18.91 -8.32 -5.36
C VAL A 111 19.59 -8.34 -6.74
N LEU A 112 18.81 -8.45 -7.79
CA LEU A 112 19.24 -8.40 -9.19
C LEU A 112 18.91 -7.07 -9.85
N SER A 113 17.74 -6.53 -9.56
CA SER A 113 17.37 -5.20 -10.01
C SER A 113 16.34 -4.56 -9.08
N ALA A 114 16.41 -3.23 -9.01
CA ALA A 114 15.44 -2.39 -8.33
C ALA A 114 15.08 -1.24 -9.28
N ARG A 115 13.79 -1.10 -9.61
CA ARG A 115 13.30 -0.06 -10.51
C ARG A 115 12.14 0.68 -9.87
N ARG A 116 12.07 2.01 -10.07
CA ARG A 116 10.96 2.85 -9.69
C ARG A 116 10.22 3.36 -10.92
N PHE A 117 8.89 3.44 -10.79
CA PHE A 117 7.98 3.90 -11.82
C PHE A 117 7.13 5.04 -11.24
N PRO A 118 7.34 6.30 -11.66
CA PRO A 118 6.62 7.44 -11.13
C PRO A 118 5.11 7.29 -11.29
N ASN A 119 4.37 7.52 -10.21
CA ASN A 119 2.93 7.39 -10.19
C ASN A 119 2.21 8.65 -10.67
N ARG A 120 1.09 8.42 -11.33
CA ARG A 120 0.14 9.46 -11.70
C ARG A 120 -1.27 8.98 -11.40
N TYR A 121 -1.80 9.41 -10.29
CA TYR A 121 -3.14 9.04 -9.83
C TYR A 121 -4.21 9.77 -10.63
N LYS A 122 -5.21 9.03 -11.12
CA LYS A 122 -6.34 9.54 -11.90
C LYS A 122 -7.59 9.68 -11.02
N ALA A 123 -8.65 10.27 -11.58
CA ALA A 123 -9.94 10.46 -10.91
C ALA A 123 -10.47 9.17 -10.23
N LYS A 124 -10.24 8.00 -10.85
CA LYS A 124 -10.62 6.72 -10.28
C LYS A 124 -9.96 6.47 -8.91
N TRP A 125 -8.67 6.82 -8.77
CA TRP A 125 -7.96 6.70 -7.49
C TRP A 125 -8.54 7.66 -6.45
N VAL A 126 -8.73 8.95 -6.80
CA VAL A 126 -9.31 9.96 -5.89
C VAL A 126 -10.65 9.46 -5.34
N ASN A 127 -11.56 9.04 -6.23
CA ASN A 127 -12.86 8.51 -5.83
C ASN A 127 -12.71 7.24 -5.00
N GLY A 128 -11.89 6.29 -5.41
CA GLY A 128 -11.70 5.01 -4.71
C GLY A 128 -11.23 5.19 -3.27
N GLN A 129 -10.28 6.10 -3.01
CA GLN A 129 -9.79 6.38 -1.65
C GLN A 129 -10.88 7.02 -0.78
N LEU A 130 -11.57 8.01 -1.32
CA LEU A 130 -12.60 8.75 -0.57
C LEU A 130 -13.90 7.94 -0.41
N ASP A 131 -14.26 7.08 -1.38
CA ASP A 131 -15.36 6.13 -1.23
C ASP A 131 -15.08 5.08 -0.16
N MET A 132 -13.82 4.64 -0.05
CA MET A 132 -13.38 3.76 1.03
C MET A 132 -13.63 4.41 2.39
N ALA A 133 -13.24 5.67 2.57
CA ALA A 133 -13.49 6.43 3.78
C ALA A 133 -15.00 6.61 4.02
N THR A 134 -15.76 7.06 3.03
CA THR A 134 -17.20 7.30 3.14
C THR A 134 -17.96 6.07 3.65
N ARG A 135 -17.62 4.87 3.14
CA ARG A 135 -18.25 3.62 3.58
C ARG A 135 -18.00 3.26 5.04
N ARG A 136 -16.99 3.85 5.69
CA ARG A 136 -16.64 3.61 7.08
C ARG A 136 -17.25 4.60 8.08
N LEU A 137 -17.69 5.76 7.61
CA LEU A 137 -18.31 6.79 8.46
C LEU A 137 -19.42 6.27 9.39
N PRO A 138 -20.33 5.37 8.94
CA PRO A 138 -21.36 4.82 9.82
C PRO A 138 -20.83 4.02 11.03
N ARG A 139 -19.57 3.57 11.00
CA ARG A 139 -18.94 2.81 12.09
C ARG A 139 -18.28 3.69 13.14
N ILE A 140 -18.12 5.00 12.89
CA ILE A 140 -17.58 5.95 13.85
C ILE A 140 -18.66 6.23 14.92
N ALA A 141 -18.30 6.00 16.20
CA ALA A 141 -19.24 6.12 17.30
C ALA A 141 -19.76 7.56 17.50
N ASP A 142 -18.86 8.55 17.37
CA ASP A 142 -19.20 9.97 17.46
C ASP A 142 -19.86 10.44 16.14
N ARG A 143 -21.15 10.72 16.19
CA ARG A 143 -21.94 11.15 15.04
C ARG A 143 -21.56 12.55 14.54
N GLY A 144 -21.25 13.48 15.44
CA GLY A 144 -20.82 14.83 15.05
C GLY A 144 -19.48 14.81 14.33
N LEU A 145 -18.55 13.97 14.80
CA LEU A 145 -17.28 13.74 14.13
C LEU A 145 -17.48 13.09 12.75
N ALA A 146 -18.34 12.08 12.63
CA ALA A 146 -18.63 11.40 11.36
C ALA A 146 -19.21 12.38 10.32
N GLU A 147 -20.13 13.27 10.72
CA GLU A 147 -20.70 14.31 9.86
C GLU A 147 -19.65 15.35 9.41
N SER A 148 -18.79 15.78 10.32
CA SER A 148 -17.68 16.70 10.01
C SER A 148 -16.71 16.07 8.99
N LEU A 149 -16.37 14.79 9.19
CA LEU A 149 -15.53 14.04 8.27
C LEU A 149 -16.19 13.85 6.90
N ALA A 150 -17.51 13.63 6.83
CA ALA A 150 -18.25 13.56 5.57
C ALA A 150 -18.09 14.86 4.76
N GLY A 151 -18.27 16.01 5.40
CA GLY A 151 -18.05 17.32 4.75
C GLY A 151 -16.61 17.51 4.27
N THR A 152 -15.63 17.06 5.07
CA THR A 152 -14.21 17.11 4.71
C THR A 152 -13.89 16.21 3.51
N ILE A 153 -14.45 15.00 3.46
CA ILE A 153 -14.32 14.06 2.36
C ILE A 153 -14.84 14.67 1.05
N GLU A 154 -16.03 15.26 1.07
CA GLU A 154 -16.62 15.86 -0.15
C GLU A 154 -15.83 17.10 -0.60
N SER A 155 -15.34 17.92 0.32
CA SER A 155 -14.44 19.03 -0.01
C SER A 155 -13.13 18.54 -0.64
N ALA A 156 -12.50 17.52 -0.08
CA ALA A 156 -11.29 16.91 -0.62
C ALA A 156 -11.53 16.28 -2.00
N ARG A 157 -12.69 15.62 -2.19
CA ARG A 157 -13.11 15.06 -3.48
C ARG A 157 -13.20 16.14 -4.56
N LYS A 158 -13.92 17.20 -4.28
CA LYS A 158 -14.09 18.31 -5.23
C LYS A 158 -12.74 18.92 -5.63
N ARG A 159 -11.88 19.24 -4.67
CA ARG A 159 -10.55 19.81 -4.94
C ARG A 159 -9.63 18.81 -5.65
N GLY A 160 -9.62 17.55 -5.22
CA GLY A 160 -8.80 16.51 -5.81
C GLY A 160 -9.16 16.20 -7.26
N LEU A 161 -10.45 16.13 -7.58
CA LEU A 161 -10.90 15.92 -8.95
C LEU A 161 -10.62 17.12 -9.86
N ALA A 162 -10.80 18.35 -9.37
CA ALA A 162 -10.48 19.57 -10.10
C ALA A 162 -8.98 19.63 -10.47
N LEU A 163 -8.11 19.43 -9.47
CA LEU A 163 -6.66 19.40 -9.69
C LEU A 163 -6.24 18.23 -10.60
N CYS A 164 -6.87 17.07 -10.44
CA CYS A 164 -6.62 15.90 -11.29
C CYS A 164 -6.99 16.18 -12.77
N ALA A 165 -8.06 16.89 -13.03
CA ALA A 165 -8.46 17.29 -14.38
C ALA A 165 -7.48 18.31 -14.96
N GLU A 166 -7.13 19.35 -14.19
CA GLU A 166 -6.19 20.40 -14.60
C GLU A 166 -4.82 19.85 -14.96
N ARG A 167 -4.27 18.96 -14.13
CA ARG A 167 -2.90 18.40 -14.25
C ARG A 167 -2.85 17.10 -15.05
N ASN A 168 -3.97 16.64 -15.61
CA ASN A 168 -4.07 15.32 -16.24
C ASN A 168 -3.63 14.16 -15.30
N GLY A 169 -3.99 14.25 -14.02
CA GLY A 169 -3.64 13.31 -12.96
C GLY A 169 -2.67 13.92 -11.94
N LEU A 170 -2.65 13.34 -10.75
CA LEU A 170 -1.86 13.80 -9.62
C LEU A 170 -0.54 13.00 -9.55
N ARG A 171 0.59 13.66 -9.74
CA ARG A 171 1.92 13.04 -9.62
C ARG A 171 2.32 13.00 -8.16
N CYS A 172 2.59 11.78 -7.65
CA CYS A 172 3.09 11.61 -6.28
C CYS A 172 3.72 10.24 -6.13
N GLY A 173 4.95 10.19 -5.62
CA GLY A 173 5.65 8.94 -5.32
C GLY A 173 5.92 8.08 -6.54
N ALA A 174 6.29 6.85 -6.28
CA ALA A 174 6.57 5.84 -7.29
C ALA A 174 6.20 4.45 -6.79
N ASP A 175 5.75 3.60 -7.69
CA ASP A 175 5.81 2.16 -7.48
C ASP A 175 7.25 1.70 -7.65
N TYR A 176 7.61 0.63 -6.97
CA TYR A 176 8.87 -0.04 -7.21
C TYR A 176 8.66 -1.52 -7.56
N VAL A 177 9.57 -2.04 -8.36
CA VAL A 177 9.67 -3.47 -8.68
C VAL A 177 11.07 -3.94 -8.34
N LEU A 178 11.15 -4.89 -7.42
CA LEU A 178 12.39 -5.52 -6.98
C LEU A 178 12.43 -6.94 -7.55
N ALA A 179 13.48 -7.27 -8.28
CA ALA A 179 13.71 -8.63 -8.75
C ALA A 179 14.89 -9.22 -7.96
N CYS A 180 14.66 -10.36 -7.32
CA CYS A 180 15.64 -11.03 -6.48
C CYS A 180 15.72 -12.52 -6.79
N GLU A 181 16.81 -13.15 -6.36
CA GLU A 181 16.98 -14.60 -6.40
C GLU A 181 17.37 -15.13 -5.03
N PRO A 182 17.02 -16.37 -4.70
CA PRO A 182 17.45 -17.01 -3.46
C PRO A 182 18.96 -17.22 -3.42
N ILE A 183 19.58 -17.00 -2.24
CA ILE A 183 20.99 -17.30 -1.96
C ILE A 183 21.08 -18.68 -1.33
#